data_0a7b959ffafce6f76f47dce5b9fc6b43
#
_entry.id   0a7b959ffafce6f76f47dce5b9fc6b43
#
_cell.length_a   1.000
_cell.length_b   1.000
_cell.length_c   1.000
_cell.angle_alpha   90.00
_cell.angle_beta   90.00
_cell.angle_gamma   90.00
#
_symmetry.space_group_name_H-M   'P 1'
#
loop_
_entity.id
_entity.type
_entity.pdbx_description
1 polymer ?
#
loop_
_entity_poly.entity_id
_entity_poly.type
_entity_poly.pdbx_seq_one_letter_code
_entity_poly.pdbx_strand_id
1 'polypeptide(L)'
;MEEMEAGKMEDKQIIELYWKRDQLAISETQQKYGKLCRYIACNILQNDEDAKECENDTYAKVWENIPPKRPAILSAFLSKITRNIAIDTYRRKMAKKRGNGEYESVIDELNICIASRDGVEHVADELALKNALNQFLEKLPEKNRKIFMRRYWYMSSIKDIATDFSIKESNVKMTLLRMRNDLKSFLEKEGIDV
;
A
#
# COMPACT_ATOMS: atom_id res chain seq x y z
N MET A 1 4.18 -39.65 12.86
CA MET A 1 3.05 -38.70 12.82
C MET A 1 3.52 -37.58 11.90
N GLU A 2 3.08 -37.66 10.65
CA GLU A 2 3.35 -36.61 9.66
C GLU A 2 2.53 -35.40 10.05
N GLU A 3 3.21 -34.30 10.43
CA GLU A 3 2.59 -32.98 10.47
C GLU A 3 2.26 -32.61 9.02
N MET A 4 0.98 -32.76 8.66
CA MET A 4 0.44 -32.21 7.45
C MET A 4 0.67 -30.68 7.52
N GLU A 5 1.62 -30.16 6.74
CA GLU A 5 1.66 -28.75 6.36
C GLU A 5 0.27 -28.42 5.78
N ALA A 6 -0.56 -27.76 6.56
CA ALA A 6 -1.83 -27.24 6.11
C ALA A 6 -1.52 -26.24 4.99
N GLY A 7 -1.64 -26.67 3.76
CA GLY A 7 -1.37 -25.85 2.57
C GLY A 7 -2.21 -24.59 2.65
N LYS A 8 -1.56 -23.41 2.59
CA LYS A 8 -2.25 -22.12 2.59
C LYS A 8 -3.27 -22.10 1.46
N MET A 9 -4.52 -21.85 1.80
CA MET A 9 -5.62 -21.77 0.85
C MET A 9 -5.31 -20.77 -0.30
N GLU A 10 -5.70 -21.10 -1.52
CA GLU A 10 -5.49 -20.20 -2.66
C GLU A 10 -6.40 -18.96 -2.61
N ASP A 11 -5.91 -17.86 -3.16
CA ASP A 11 -6.65 -16.58 -3.16
C ASP A 11 -8.06 -16.68 -3.75
N LYS A 12 -8.19 -17.48 -4.81
CA LYS A 12 -9.49 -17.71 -5.45
C LYS A 12 -10.49 -18.38 -4.49
N GLN A 13 -10.03 -19.36 -3.72
CA GLN A 13 -10.85 -20.07 -2.76
C GLN A 13 -11.28 -19.14 -1.61
N ILE A 14 -10.35 -18.31 -1.11
CA ILE A 14 -10.65 -17.32 -0.08
C ILE A 14 -11.72 -16.31 -0.58
N ILE A 15 -11.58 -15.84 -1.83
CA ILE A 15 -12.56 -14.92 -2.44
C ILE A 15 -13.94 -15.61 -2.57
N GLU A 16 -13.99 -16.89 -2.93
CA GLU A 16 -15.26 -17.64 -2.99
C GLU A 16 -15.92 -17.78 -1.60
N LEU A 17 -15.14 -17.96 -0.54
CA LEU A 17 -15.68 -17.96 0.83
C LEU A 17 -16.33 -16.60 1.17
N TYR A 18 -15.69 -15.47 0.81
CA TYR A 18 -16.30 -14.14 0.97
C TYR A 18 -17.61 -14.01 0.19
N TRP A 19 -17.67 -14.52 -1.05
CA TRP A 19 -18.89 -14.49 -1.87
C TRP A 19 -20.01 -15.33 -1.28
N LYS A 20 -19.70 -16.44 -0.63
CA LYS A 20 -20.65 -17.29 0.10
C LYS A 20 -21.01 -16.74 1.49
N ARG A 21 -20.42 -15.63 1.90
CA ARG A 21 -20.55 -15.09 3.26
C ARG A 21 -20.14 -16.10 4.34
N ASP A 22 -19.16 -16.94 4.04
CA ASP A 22 -18.59 -17.89 5.00
C ASP A 22 -17.55 -17.18 5.87
N GLN A 23 -17.71 -17.26 7.19
CA GLN A 23 -16.80 -16.63 8.16
C GLN A 23 -15.37 -17.18 8.09
N LEU A 24 -15.17 -18.38 7.56
CA LEU A 24 -13.84 -18.94 7.30
C LEU A 24 -12.99 -18.03 6.39
N ALA A 25 -13.62 -17.21 5.53
CA ALA A 25 -12.91 -16.25 4.71
C ALA A 25 -12.01 -15.32 5.51
N ILE A 26 -12.48 -14.88 6.69
CA ILE A 26 -11.73 -13.94 7.55
C ILE A 26 -10.51 -14.66 8.17
N SER A 27 -10.71 -15.86 8.73
CA SER A 27 -9.62 -16.62 9.35
C SER A 27 -8.56 -17.03 8.35
N GLU A 28 -8.95 -17.47 7.15
CA GLU A 28 -8.00 -17.83 6.08
C GLU A 28 -7.24 -16.58 5.57
N THR A 29 -7.92 -15.44 5.45
CA THR A 29 -7.26 -14.17 5.12
C THR A 29 -6.27 -13.76 6.19
N GLN A 30 -6.61 -13.87 7.46
CA GLN A 30 -5.74 -13.56 8.58
C GLN A 30 -4.51 -14.47 8.60
N GLN A 31 -4.71 -15.77 8.45
CA GLN A 31 -3.61 -16.74 8.43
C GLN A 31 -2.63 -16.46 7.29
N LYS A 32 -3.15 -16.15 6.11
CA LYS A 32 -2.32 -15.95 4.91
C LYS A 32 -1.69 -14.55 4.84
N TYR A 33 -2.43 -13.50 5.20
CA TYR A 33 -2.07 -12.11 4.96
C TYR A 33 -1.98 -11.24 6.20
N GLY A 34 -2.25 -11.76 7.39
CA GLY A 34 -2.21 -11.00 8.64
C GLY A 34 -0.86 -10.32 8.87
N LYS A 35 0.25 -11.05 8.63
CA LYS A 35 1.61 -10.48 8.73
C LYS A 35 1.83 -9.30 7.76
N LEU A 36 1.28 -9.37 6.55
CA LEU A 36 1.38 -8.30 5.56
C LEU A 36 0.58 -7.07 5.98
N CYS A 37 -0.68 -7.26 6.39
CA CYS A 37 -1.54 -6.18 6.87
C CYS A 37 -0.91 -5.52 8.10
N ARG A 38 -0.46 -6.33 9.08
CA ARG A 38 0.20 -5.84 10.28
C ARG A 38 1.46 -5.04 9.96
N TYR A 39 2.31 -5.53 9.07
CA TYR A 39 3.52 -4.85 8.63
C TYR A 39 3.22 -3.47 8.03
N ILE A 40 2.24 -3.37 7.13
CA ILE A 40 1.83 -2.09 6.53
C ILE A 40 1.30 -1.13 7.61
N ALA A 41 0.41 -1.62 8.48
CA ALA A 41 -0.17 -0.82 9.54
C ALA A 41 0.89 -0.33 10.55
N CYS A 42 1.81 -1.19 10.99
CA CYS A 42 2.92 -0.82 11.88
C CYS A 42 3.84 0.22 11.27
N ASN A 43 4.16 0.10 9.98
CA ASN A 43 5.00 1.08 9.28
C ASN A 43 4.37 2.48 9.27
N ILE A 44 3.04 2.59 9.21
CA ILE A 44 2.32 3.86 9.15
C ILE A 44 2.01 4.38 10.56
N LEU A 45 1.50 3.54 11.45
CA LEU A 45 0.97 3.95 12.74
C LEU A 45 2.02 3.98 13.86
N GLN A 46 3.13 3.25 13.68
CA GLN A 46 4.22 3.12 14.67
C GLN A 46 3.74 2.76 16.09
N ASN A 47 2.59 2.12 16.18
CA ASN A 47 2.00 1.65 17.42
C ASN A 47 1.37 0.28 17.15
N ASP A 48 1.71 -0.71 17.98
CA ASP A 48 1.31 -2.09 17.76
C ASP A 48 -0.19 -2.33 18.01
N GLU A 49 -0.76 -1.63 19.00
CA GLU A 49 -2.20 -1.71 19.31
C GLU A 49 -3.03 -1.13 18.16
N ASP A 50 -2.65 0.06 17.68
CA ASP A 50 -3.30 0.69 16.53
C ASP A 50 -3.15 -0.14 15.27
N ALA A 51 -1.99 -0.77 15.07
CA ALA A 51 -1.76 -1.64 13.93
C ALA A 51 -2.64 -2.90 13.98
N LYS A 52 -2.89 -3.44 15.18
CA LYS A 52 -3.80 -4.56 15.39
C LYS A 52 -5.26 -4.16 15.12
N GLU A 53 -5.66 -2.99 15.59
CA GLU A 53 -6.99 -2.44 15.30
C GLU A 53 -7.16 -2.24 13.78
N CYS A 54 -6.20 -1.60 13.13
CA CYS A 54 -6.18 -1.41 11.68
C CYS A 54 -6.24 -2.74 10.88
N GLU A 55 -5.56 -3.77 11.36
CA GLU A 55 -5.63 -5.12 10.79
C GLU A 55 -7.05 -5.68 10.87
N ASN A 56 -7.71 -5.59 12.01
CA ASN A 56 -9.08 -6.05 12.21
C ASN A 56 -10.07 -5.24 11.34
N ASP A 57 -9.93 -3.93 11.30
CA ASP A 57 -10.73 -3.05 10.45
C ASP A 57 -10.56 -3.38 8.96
N THR A 58 -9.35 -3.82 8.57
CA THR A 58 -9.08 -4.28 7.21
C THR A 58 -9.97 -5.48 6.87
N TYR A 59 -10.06 -6.48 7.74
CA TYR A 59 -10.91 -7.66 7.50
C TYR A 59 -12.40 -7.31 7.43
N ALA A 60 -12.86 -6.44 8.34
CA ALA A 60 -14.23 -5.93 8.29
C ALA A 60 -14.51 -5.23 6.97
N LYS A 61 -13.59 -4.37 6.51
CA LYS A 61 -13.74 -3.63 5.25
C LYS A 61 -13.68 -4.54 4.02
N VAL A 62 -12.89 -5.60 4.04
CA VAL A 62 -12.86 -6.63 2.98
C VAL A 62 -14.19 -7.37 2.94
N TRP A 63 -14.73 -7.75 4.10
CA TRP A 63 -16.04 -8.39 4.21
C TRP A 63 -17.16 -7.54 3.62
N GLU A 64 -17.15 -6.24 3.85
CA GLU A 64 -18.12 -5.31 3.26
C GLU A 64 -17.97 -5.18 1.74
N ASN A 65 -16.75 -5.24 1.22
CA ASN A 65 -16.45 -4.98 -0.17
C ASN A 65 -16.53 -6.22 -1.07
N ILE A 66 -16.42 -7.42 -0.52
CA ILE A 66 -16.56 -8.69 -1.25
C ILE A 66 -17.77 -9.44 -0.68
N PRO A 67 -18.85 -9.64 -1.46
CA PRO A 67 -19.15 -9.04 -2.77
C PRO A 67 -19.51 -7.55 -2.66
N PRO A 68 -19.64 -6.79 -3.75
CA PRO A 68 -19.65 -7.25 -5.16
C PRO A 68 -18.27 -7.29 -5.83
N LYS A 69 -17.21 -6.77 -5.20
CA LYS A 69 -15.88 -6.74 -5.79
C LYS A 69 -15.27 -8.14 -5.86
N ARG A 70 -14.57 -8.43 -6.97
CA ARG A 70 -13.83 -9.67 -7.15
C ARG A 70 -12.38 -9.33 -7.52
N PRO A 71 -11.49 -9.10 -6.54
CA PRO A 71 -10.12 -8.69 -6.81
C PRO A 71 -9.34 -9.78 -7.54
N ALA A 72 -8.58 -9.39 -8.59
CA ALA A 72 -7.71 -10.31 -9.31
C ALA A 72 -6.49 -10.75 -8.45
N ILE A 73 -6.02 -9.87 -7.55
CA ILE A 73 -4.89 -10.10 -6.65
C ILE A 73 -5.34 -9.70 -5.23
N LEU A 74 -5.59 -10.69 -4.38
CA LEU A 74 -6.12 -10.47 -3.04
C LEU A 74 -5.12 -9.71 -2.14
N SER A 75 -3.82 -10.02 -2.22
CA SER A 75 -2.80 -9.31 -1.45
C SER A 75 -2.73 -7.81 -1.76
N ALA A 76 -2.86 -7.43 -3.04
CA ALA A 76 -2.88 -6.03 -3.45
C ALA A 76 -4.15 -5.31 -2.95
N PHE A 77 -5.30 -5.98 -2.99
CA PHE A 77 -6.55 -5.46 -2.49
C PHE A 77 -6.52 -5.20 -0.98
N LEU A 78 -6.02 -6.17 -0.22
CA LEU A 78 -5.81 -6.05 1.23
C LEU A 78 -4.84 -4.91 1.56
N SER A 79 -3.68 -4.88 0.89
CA SER A 79 -2.66 -3.84 1.12
C SER A 79 -3.22 -2.43 0.88
N LYS A 80 -4.05 -2.24 -0.16
CA LYS A 80 -4.71 -0.96 -0.44
C LYS A 80 -5.65 -0.57 0.71
N ILE A 81 -6.49 -1.49 1.16
CA ILE A 81 -7.45 -1.23 2.24
C ILE A 81 -6.71 -0.91 3.54
N THR A 82 -5.76 -1.76 3.94
CA THR A 82 -4.96 -1.56 5.16
C THR A 82 -4.26 -0.20 5.15
N ARG A 83 -3.60 0.15 4.03
CA ARG A 83 -2.92 1.43 3.90
C ARG A 83 -3.87 2.61 4.05
N ASN A 84 -5.02 2.58 3.41
CA ASN A 84 -6.01 3.66 3.51
C ASN A 84 -6.49 3.84 4.95
N ILE A 85 -6.88 2.75 5.63
CA ILE A 85 -7.31 2.77 7.03
C ILE A 85 -6.18 3.33 7.92
N ALA A 86 -4.95 2.86 7.73
CA ALA A 86 -3.81 3.30 8.53
C ALA A 86 -3.51 4.79 8.33
N ILE A 87 -3.54 5.30 7.08
CA ILE A 87 -3.33 6.72 6.77
C ILE A 87 -4.44 7.57 7.38
N ASP A 88 -5.70 7.16 7.26
CA ASP A 88 -6.83 7.89 7.84
C ASP A 88 -6.75 7.93 9.37
N THR A 89 -6.36 6.83 9.99
CA THR A 89 -6.15 6.77 11.45
C THR A 89 -4.98 7.65 11.87
N TYR A 90 -3.87 7.63 11.12
CA TYR A 90 -2.72 8.50 11.36
C TYR A 90 -3.10 9.98 11.25
N ARG A 91 -3.78 10.39 10.16
CA ARG A 91 -4.26 11.77 9.97
C ARG A 91 -5.17 12.22 11.11
N ARG A 92 -6.13 11.40 11.54
CA ARG A 92 -7.01 11.69 12.68
C ARG A 92 -6.24 11.90 13.98
N LYS A 93 -5.21 11.08 14.25
CA LYS A 93 -4.38 11.20 15.45
C LYS A 93 -3.47 12.44 15.42
N MET A 94 -2.91 12.76 14.26
CA MET A 94 -2.05 13.94 14.09
C MET A 94 -2.83 15.25 14.12
N ALA A 95 -4.05 15.29 13.58
CA ALA A 95 -4.95 16.44 13.75
C ALA A 95 -5.22 16.76 15.23
N LYS A 96 -5.22 15.75 16.11
CA LYS A 96 -5.34 15.93 17.57
C LYS A 96 -4.04 16.34 18.26
N LYS A 97 -2.86 16.04 17.71
CA LYS A 97 -1.55 16.20 18.37
C LYS A 97 -0.69 17.37 17.85
N ARG A 98 -1.05 18.07 16.78
CA ARG A 98 -0.25 19.16 16.15
C ARG A 98 1.27 18.93 16.23
N GLY A 99 1.80 18.05 15.39
CA GLY A 99 3.25 17.81 15.30
C GLY A 99 3.61 16.95 14.10
N ASN A 100 4.61 17.39 13.32
CA ASN A 100 5.07 16.75 12.10
C ASN A 100 5.61 15.34 12.35
N GLY A 101 5.00 14.33 11.74
CA GLY A 101 5.47 12.95 11.76
C GLY A 101 6.17 12.56 10.46
N GLU A 102 7.04 11.55 10.53
CA GLU A 102 7.87 11.05 9.41
C GLU A 102 7.04 10.54 8.20
N TYR A 103 5.75 10.20 8.43
CA TYR A 103 4.85 9.68 7.38
C TYR A 103 4.13 10.77 6.59
N GLU A 104 3.89 11.93 7.19
CA GLU A 104 3.48 13.13 6.47
C GLU A 104 4.50 13.42 5.38
N SER A 105 5.79 13.31 5.72
CA SER A 105 6.91 13.43 4.76
C SER A 105 6.86 12.44 3.60
N VAL A 106 6.43 11.17 3.79
CA VAL A 106 6.35 10.18 2.69
C VAL A 106 5.23 10.51 1.72
N ILE A 107 4.08 10.92 2.25
CA ILE A 107 2.93 11.33 1.43
C ILE A 107 3.27 12.63 0.72
N ASP A 108 3.90 13.58 1.40
CA ASP A 108 4.32 14.86 0.83
C ASP A 108 5.40 14.67 -0.25
N GLU A 109 6.35 13.76 -0.04
CA GLU A 109 7.33 13.38 -1.06
C GLU A 109 6.67 12.94 -2.37
N LEU A 110 5.55 12.21 -2.29
CA LEU A 110 4.82 11.75 -3.47
C LEU A 110 3.89 12.83 -4.02
N ASN A 111 3.27 13.63 -3.15
CA ASN A 111 2.41 14.76 -3.54
C ASN A 111 3.15 15.85 -4.32
N ILE A 112 4.46 16.01 -4.09
CA ILE A 112 5.33 16.89 -4.90
C ILE A 112 5.35 16.44 -6.38
N CYS A 113 5.10 15.15 -6.63
CA CYS A 113 5.14 14.56 -7.96
C CYS A 113 3.75 14.35 -8.57
N ILE A 114 2.71 14.35 -7.74
CA ILE A 114 1.33 14.08 -8.15
C ILE A 114 0.46 15.15 -7.48
N ALA A 115 0.03 16.15 -8.23
CA ALA A 115 -0.82 17.20 -7.70
C ALA A 115 -2.07 16.63 -7.03
N SER A 116 -2.36 17.09 -5.80
CA SER A 116 -3.59 16.76 -5.11
C SER A 116 -4.75 17.42 -5.85
N ARG A 117 -5.50 16.65 -6.61
CA ARG A 117 -6.75 17.13 -7.21
C ARG A 117 -7.90 16.86 -6.24
N ASP A 118 -8.27 17.89 -5.49
CA ASP A 118 -9.54 17.94 -4.78
C ASP A 118 -10.65 18.29 -5.79
N GLY A 119 -11.45 17.29 -6.20
CA GLY A 119 -12.58 17.56 -7.07
C GLY A 119 -13.24 16.31 -7.65
N VAL A 120 -14.56 16.29 -7.61
CA VAL A 120 -15.45 15.15 -7.91
C VAL A 120 -15.56 14.80 -9.42
N GLU A 121 -14.82 15.42 -10.33
CA GLU A 121 -15.05 15.34 -11.79
C GLU A 121 -14.14 14.37 -12.57
N HIS A 122 -13.27 13.53 -11.92
CA HIS A 122 -12.15 12.93 -12.65
C HIS A 122 -11.98 11.41 -12.58
N VAL A 123 -13.03 10.61 -12.79
CA VAL A 123 -12.88 9.14 -12.95
C VAL A 123 -12.00 8.78 -14.16
N ALA A 124 -12.07 9.56 -15.23
CA ALA A 124 -11.24 9.36 -16.42
C ALA A 124 -9.77 9.73 -16.15
N ASP A 125 -9.53 10.82 -15.42
CA ASP A 125 -8.18 11.28 -15.04
C ASP A 125 -7.53 10.35 -14.02
N GLU A 126 -8.30 9.79 -13.07
CA GLU A 126 -7.79 8.78 -12.13
C GLU A 126 -7.34 7.50 -12.85
N LEU A 127 -8.09 7.08 -13.87
CA LEU A 127 -7.72 5.92 -14.67
C LEU A 127 -6.48 6.19 -15.53
N ALA A 128 -6.38 7.39 -16.12
CA ALA A 128 -5.21 7.82 -16.89
C ALA A 128 -3.96 7.88 -16.00
N LEU A 129 -4.04 8.50 -14.82
CA LEU A 129 -2.95 8.55 -13.85
C LEU A 129 -2.52 7.15 -13.39
N LYS A 130 -3.48 6.27 -13.11
CA LYS A 130 -3.19 4.87 -12.72
C LYS A 130 -2.45 4.12 -13.83
N ASN A 131 -2.89 4.28 -15.07
CA ASN A 131 -2.26 3.64 -16.22
C ASN A 131 -0.85 4.19 -16.46
N ALA A 132 -0.67 5.50 -16.39
CA ALA A 132 0.64 6.14 -16.52
C ALA A 132 1.61 5.69 -15.41
N LEU A 133 1.14 5.62 -14.15
CA LEU A 133 1.95 5.13 -13.03
C LEU A 133 2.36 3.67 -13.23
N ASN A 134 1.47 2.80 -13.68
CA ASN A 134 1.80 1.41 -13.98
C ASN A 134 2.85 1.31 -15.08
N GLN A 135 2.69 2.05 -16.18
CA GLN A 135 3.67 2.08 -17.27
C GLN A 135 5.04 2.61 -16.81
N PHE A 136 5.05 3.64 -15.97
CA PHE A 136 6.30 4.14 -15.38
C PHE A 136 6.99 3.05 -14.55
N LEU A 137 6.26 2.38 -13.67
CA LEU A 137 6.79 1.32 -12.81
C LEU A 137 7.32 0.13 -13.63
N GLU A 138 6.66 -0.23 -14.73
CA GLU A 138 7.12 -1.30 -15.63
C GLU A 138 8.45 -0.97 -16.31
N LYS A 139 8.68 0.30 -16.65
CA LYS A 139 9.93 0.78 -17.27
C LYS A 139 11.11 0.83 -16.29
N LEU A 140 10.85 0.86 -14.97
CA LEU A 140 11.93 0.89 -13.98
C LEU A 140 12.68 -0.44 -13.91
N PRO A 141 14.03 -0.40 -13.73
CA PRO A 141 14.79 -1.58 -13.35
C PRO A 141 14.18 -2.24 -12.10
N GLU A 142 14.19 -3.57 -12.04
CA GLU A 142 13.53 -4.35 -10.98
C GLU A 142 13.89 -3.88 -9.57
N LYS A 143 15.19 -3.61 -9.33
CA LYS A 143 15.68 -3.11 -8.04
C LYS A 143 15.05 -1.77 -7.68
N ASN A 144 15.01 -0.83 -8.62
CA ASN A 144 14.46 0.51 -8.40
C ASN A 144 12.94 0.45 -8.17
N ARG A 145 12.24 -0.36 -8.96
CA ARG A 145 10.80 -0.61 -8.76
C ARG A 145 10.50 -1.16 -7.38
N LYS A 146 11.29 -2.14 -6.90
CA LYS A 146 11.14 -2.69 -5.55
C LYS A 146 11.39 -1.63 -4.48
N ILE A 147 12.42 -0.79 -4.60
CA ILE A 147 12.71 0.32 -3.69
C ILE A 147 11.54 1.32 -3.67
N PHE A 148 11.02 1.69 -4.84
CA PHE A 148 9.87 2.59 -4.96
C PHE A 148 8.63 2.02 -4.27
N MET A 149 8.29 0.75 -4.56
CA MET A 149 7.15 0.08 -3.92
C MET A 149 7.31 -0.03 -2.40
N ARG A 150 8.54 -0.34 -1.91
CA ARG A 150 8.79 -0.39 -0.46
C ARG A 150 8.55 0.97 0.18
N ARG A 151 9.00 2.07 -0.42
CA ARG A 151 8.82 3.42 0.13
C ARG A 151 7.37 3.88 0.08
N TYR A 152 6.74 3.84 -1.10
CA TYR A 152 5.44 4.51 -1.33
C TYR A 152 4.23 3.60 -1.22
N TRP A 153 4.39 2.30 -1.39
CA TRP A 153 3.30 1.34 -1.21
C TRP A 153 3.26 0.74 0.18
N TYR A 154 4.43 0.29 0.68
CA TYR A 154 4.55 -0.34 2.00
C TYR A 154 4.95 0.64 3.10
N MET A 155 5.19 1.91 2.80
CA MET A 155 5.61 2.95 3.73
C MET A 155 6.85 2.59 4.56
N SER A 156 7.77 1.80 3.97
CA SER A 156 9.00 1.39 4.65
C SER A 156 9.92 2.59 4.91
N SER A 157 10.62 2.59 6.04
CA SER A 157 11.61 3.61 6.33
C SER A 157 12.83 3.52 5.37
N ILE A 158 13.54 4.63 5.19
CA ILE A 158 14.78 4.65 4.40
C ILE A 158 15.78 3.64 4.96
N LYS A 159 15.87 3.53 6.28
CA LYS A 159 16.75 2.61 7.00
C LYS A 159 16.43 1.15 6.69
N ASP A 160 15.15 0.77 6.74
CA ASP A 160 14.72 -0.60 6.44
C ASP A 160 15.00 -0.96 4.98
N ILE A 161 14.72 -0.03 4.05
CA ILE A 161 15.04 -0.21 2.63
C ILE A 161 16.55 -0.39 2.43
N ALA A 162 17.37 0.45 3.10
CA ALA A 162 18.81 0.37 3.01
C ALA A 162 19.34 -0.99 3.50
N THR A 163 18.79 -1.48 4.61
CA THR A 163 19.11 -2.80 5.18
C THR A 163 18.71 -3.93 4.25
N ASP A 164 17.48 -3.94 3.75
CA ASP A 164 16.94 -5.00 2.91
C ASP A 164 17.69 -5.15 1.56
N PHE A 165 18.14 -4.02 1.01
CA PHE A 165 18.88 -4.00 -0.27
C PHE A 165 20.39 -3.97 -0.10
N SER A 166 20.91 -3.99 1.15
CA SER A 166 22.33 -3.92 1.48
C SER A 166 23.05 -2.73 0.82
N ILE A 167 22.41 -1.54 0.89
CA ILE A 167 22.92 -0.29 0.35
C ILE A 167 22.89 0.82 1.42
N LYS A 168 23.64 1.90 1.22
CA LYS A 168 23.64 3.05 2.13
C LYS A 168 22.31 3.81 2.05
N GLU A 169 21.85 4.37 3.17
CA GLU A 169 20.65 5.21 3.21
C GLU A 169 20.73 6.40 2.23
N SER A 170 21.91 6.99 2.07
CA SER A 170 22.15 8.05 1.08
C SER A 170 21.85 7.59 -0.35
N ASN A 171 22.19 6.35 -0.69
CA ASN A 171 21.90 5.78 -2.01
C ASN A 171 20.39 5.55 -2.19
N VAL A 172 19.68 5.11 -1.14
CA VAL A 172 18.22 4.99 -1.19
C VAL A 172 17.58 6.37 -1.44
N LYS A 173 17.98 7.40 -0.68
CA LYS A 173 17.47 8.76 -0.82
C LYS A 173 17.70 9.31 -2.24
N MET A 174 18.91 9.15 -2.78
CA MET A 174 19.24 9.60 -4.14
C MET A 174 18.47 8.84 -5.21
N THR A 175 18.30 7.52 -5.05
CA THR A 175 17.53 6.70 -5.98
C THR A 175 16.04 7.11 -5.98
N LEU A 176 15.46 7.31 -4.81
CA LEU A 176 14.07 7.78 -4.69
C LEU A 176 13.89 9.19 -5.28
N LEU A 177 14.83 10.11 -5.04
CA LEU A 177 14.78 11.47 -5.60
C LEU A 177 14.80 11.42 -7.14
N ARG A 178 15.72 10.64 -7.74
CA ARG A 178 15.77 10.49 -9.20
C ARG A 178 14.48 9.90 -9.75
N MET A 179 13.95 8.85 -9.14
CA MET A 179 12.71 8.23 -9.59
C MET A 179 11.50 9.17 -9.48
N ARG A 180 11.46 10.04 -8.46
CA ARG A 180 10.40 11.07 -8.38
C ARG A 180 10.51 12.08 -9.52
N ASN A 181 11.71 12.56 -9.81
CA ASN A 181 11.92 13.49 -10.92
C ASN A 181 11.59 12.85 -12.27
N ASP A 182 11.98 11.59 -12.46
CA ASP A 182 11.65 10.81 -13.66
C ASP A 182 10.14 10.59 -13.78
N LEU A 183 9.46 10.28 -12.68
CA LEU A 183 8.00 10.14 -12.64
C LEU A 183 7.31 11.44 -13.02
N LYS A 184 7.72 12.56 -12.42
CA LYS A 184 7.18 13.88 -12.74
C LYS A 184 7.30 14.17 -14.24
N SER A 185 8.51 14.06 -14.80
CA SER A 185 8.75 14.26 -16.22
C SER A 185 7.98 13.28 -17.12
N PHE A 186 7.74 12.07 -16.65
CA PHE A 186 6.93 11.08 -17.36
C PHE A 186 5.46 11.49 -17.39
N LEU A 187 4.89 11.89 -16.24
CA LEU A 187 3.49 12.33 -16.14
C LEU A 187 3.23 13.57 -16.99
N GLU A 188 4.14 14.56 -16.96
CA GLU A 188 4.07 15.76 -17.80
C GLU A 188 4.03 15.42 -19.30
N LYS A 189 4.81 14.43 -19.75
CA LYS A 189 4.81 13.94 -21.15
C LYS A 189 3.52 13.21 -21.54
N GLU A 190 2.89 12.55 -20.59
CA GLU A 190 1.59 11.89 -20.80
C GLU A 190 0.41 12.90 -20.72
N GLY A 191 0.71 14.20 -20.56
CA GLY A 191 -0.30 15.26 -20.47
C GLY A 191 -1.05 15.28 -19.14
N ILE A 192 -0.46 14.69 -18.11
CA ILE A 192 -1.02 14.70 -16.75
C ILE A 192 -0.34 15.82 -15.97
N ASP A 193 -1.11 16.85 -15.61
CA ASP A 193 -0.62 17.98 -14.82
C ASP A 193 -0.20 17.50 -13.42
N VAL A 194 1.03 17.86 -13.00
CA VAL A 194 1.68 17.46 -11.74
C VAL A 194 2.31 18.65 -11.02
#